data_e32f8ba3086fc4cf555a93a080257dfe
#
_entry.id   e32f8ba3086fc4cf555a93a080257dfe
#
_cell.length_a   1.000
_cell.length_b   1.000
_cell.length_c   1.000
_cell.angle_alpha   90.00
_cell.angle_beta   90.00
_cell.angle_gamma   90.00
#
_symmetry.space_group_name_H-M   'P 1'
#
loop_
_entity.id
_entity.type
_entity.pdbx_description
1 polymer ?
#
loop_
_entity_poly.entity_id
_entity_poly.type
_entity_poly.pdbx_seq_one_letter_code
_entity_poly.pdbx_strand_id
1 'polypeptide(L)'
;MKLALFGVGNAGTRLLDQLIHAEDETGRNFTEGHVLAFNTAPAAFEAATEIPDDRQVLIGDTHPEVSHELVSFDPDEDDTAVDSETPTDADSAGVDGDPNLGATVANDELPEIRRSLDLVDDTEVDAAVVIAGLGGGTGAGVSSVLLEELGSIYEIPIYVLGVLPAASESDRRALTAARAVRTLVPLADAVLPVDNEAWRRNADPLAEQYETINETIATRFVSLFAAGEADPTSVSEMRIDPADLRRTFGVGGLASIGYATHELDTEDRGFLYRLKKLLGLVDEEPSGPTDAATVKQLVGRALGSKLTLPCEVTSADRVLLILSGPPSAISRKGFETGRYLLEDETGTVEILAGDEPLPGADTITATVLLSNVTDVPRLSTIQERAVDALSAFENESPA
;
A
#
# COMPACT_ATOMS: atom_id res chain seq x y z
N MET A 1 -4.10 -9.92 10.46
CA MET A 1 -4.36 -10.85 9.30
C MET A 1 -3.01 -11.26 8.77
N LYS A 2 -2.82 -12.54 8.47
CA LYS A 2 -1.58 -13.06 7.87
C LYS A 2 -1.61 -12.86 6.36
N LEU A 3 -0.48 -12.45 5.77
CA LEU A 3 -0.40 -12.05 4.37
C LEU A 3 0.78 -12.69 3.65
N ALA A 4 0.54 -13.11 2.40
CA ALA A 4 1.61 -13.29 1.43
C ALA A 4 1.81 -12.00 0.63
N LEU A 5 3.02 -11.46 0.58
CA LEU A 5 3.34 -10.22 -0.12
C LEU A 5 4.21 -10.48 -1.37
N PHE A 6 3.78 -9.94 -2.49
CA PHE A 6 4.45 -10.09 -3.78
C PHE A 6 4.83 -8.73 -4.35
N GLY A 7 6.09 -8.31 -4.19
CA GLY A 7 6.62 -7.07 -4.77
C GLY A 7 6.97 -7.23 -6.25
N VAL A 8 6.46 -6.38 -7.14
CA VAL A 8 6.66 -6.49 -8.59
C VAL A 8 7.23 -5.20 -9.16
N GLY A 9 8.39 -5.31 -9.81
CA GLY A 9 9.11 -4.17 -10.37
C GLY A 9 9.72 -3.26 -9.30
N ASN A 10 10.39 -2.18 -9.71
CA ASN A 10 11.17 -1.33 -8.80
C ASN A 10 10.36 -0.73 -7.66
N ALA A 11 9.17 -0.18 -7.94
CA ALA A 11 8.32 0.40 -6.91
C ALA A 11 7.75 -0.67 -5.97
N GLY A 12 7.35 -1.84 -6.51
CA GLY A 12 6.86 -2.97 -5.72
C GLY A 12 7.94 -3.56 -4.82
N THR A 13 9.17 -3.73 -5.32
CA THR A 13 10.32 -4.20 -4.55
C THR A 13 10.63 -3.26 -3.38
N ARG A 14 10.73 -1.94 -3.63
CA ARG A 14 11.01 -0.94 -2.58
C ARG A 14 9.92 -0.88 -1.52
N LEU A 15 8.65 -0.96 -1.93
CA LEU A 15 7.55 -0.90 -0.98
C LEU A 15 7.42 -2.20 -0.18
N LEU A 16 7.70 -3.37 -0.79
CA LEU A 16 7.79 -4.64 -0.07
C LEU A 16 8.91 -4.60 0.99
N ASP A 17 10.10 -4.11 0.62
CA ASP A 17 11.24 -3.94 1.53
C ASP A 17 10.85 -3.07 2.75
N GLN A 18 10.17 -1.95 2.50
CA GLN A 18 9.66 -1.07 3.55
C GLN A 18 8.57 -1.71 4.43
N LEU A 19 7.74 -2.59 3.87
CA LEU A 19 6.71 -3.31 4.64
C LEU A 19 7.33 -4.36 5.57
N ILE A 20 8.38 -5.06 5.13
CA ILE A 20 9.14 -6.00 5.96
C ILE A 20 9.84 -5.22 7.09
N HIS A 21 10.47 -4.10 6.78
CA HIS A 21 11.05 -3.21 7.79
C HIS A 21 10.00 -2.77 8.84
N ALA A 22 8.83 -2.35 8.40
CA ALA A 22 7.73 -1.94 9.28
C ALA A 22 7.15 -3.10 10.11
N GLU A 23 7.19 -4.34 9.61
CA GLU A 23 6.84 -5.55 10.36
C GLU A 23 7.77 -5.71 11.56
N ASP A 24 9.08 -5.61 11.32
CA ASP A 24 10.11 -5.75 12.35
C ASP A 24 10.05 -4.61 13.38
N GLU A 25 9.91 -3.36 12.93
CA GLU A 25 9.79 -2.20 13.82
C GLU A 25 8.57 -2.26 14.74
N THR A 26 7.43 -2.71 14.21
CA THR A 26 6.18 -2.78 14.97
C THR A 26 6.02 -4.07 15.78
N GLY A 27 6.86 -5.06 15.52
CA GLY A 27 6.76 -6.40 16.10
C GLY A 27 5.49 -7.16 15.72
N ARG A 28 4.82 -6.72 14.65
CA ARG A 28 3.63 -7.37 14.09
C ARG A 28 4.04 -8.39 13.04
N ASN A 29 4.07 -9.63 13.39
CA ASN A 29 4.46 -10.73 12.49
C ASN A 29 3.30 -11.08 11.54
N PHE A 30 3.05 -10.23 10.54
CA PHE A 30 1.91 -10.41 9.62
C PHE A 30 2.27 -11.13 8.33
N THR A 31 3.56 -11.19 7.95
CA THR A 31 3.99 -11.95 6.76
C THR A 31 4.46 -13.36 7.08
N GLU A 32 4.98 -13.59 8.27
CA GLU A 32 5.63 -14.85 8.67
C GLU A 32 6.69 -15.34 7.65
N GLY A 33 7.29 -14.39 6.90
CA GLY A 33 8.26 -14.66 5.85
C GLY A 33 7.65 -15.10 4.51
N HIS A 34 6.33 -15.02 4.34
CA HIS A 34 5.65 -15.27 3.06
C HIS A 34 5.78 -14.05 2.15
N VAL A 35 6.98 -13.81 1.65
CA VAL A 35 7.32 -12.68 0.79
C VAL A 35 8.05 -13.15 -0.45
N LEU A 36 7.80 -12.52 -1.61
CA LEU A 36 8.55 -12.71 -2.84
C LEU A 36 8.66 -11.37 -3.59
N ALA A 37 9.79 -11.12 -4.23
CA ALA A 37 9.97 -9.98 -5.10
C ALA A 37 10.31 -10.43 -6.52
N PHE A 38 9.55 -9.96 -7.51
CA PHE A 38 9.77 -10.24 -8.93
C PHE A 38 10.25 -8.98 -9.63
N ASN A 39 11.38 -9.06 -10.32
CA ASN A 39 11.88 -7.92 -11.09
C ASN A 39 12.61 -8.39 -12.35
N THR A 40 12.65 -7.49 -13.36
CA THR A 40 13.42 -7.68 -14.59
C THR A 40 14.75 -6.93 -14.57
N ALA A 41 14.96 -6.05 -13.58
CA ALA A 41 16.18 -5.26 -13.38
C ALA A 41 16.92 -5.71 -12.13
N PRO A 42 18.13 -6.29 -12.23
CA PRO A 42 18.90 -6.79 -11.07
C PRO A 42 19.22 -5.70 -10.04
N ALA A 43 19.50 -4.47 -10.50
CA ALA A 43 19.85 -3.34 -9.63
C ALA A 43 18.75 -2.97 -8.62
N ALA A 44 17.50 -3.36 -8.87
CA ALA A 44 16.41 -3.12 -7.94
C ALA A 44 16.56 -3.93 -6.63
N PHE A 45 17.21 -5.09 -6.71
CA PHE A 45 17.44 -5.94 -5.54
C PHE A 45 18.65 -5.47 -4.71
N GLU A 46 19.62 -4.80 -5.33
CA GLU A 46 20.78 -4.26 -4.61
C GLU A 46 20.39 -3.23 -3.53
N ALA A 47 19.28 -2.54 -3.74
CA ALA A 47 18.75 -1.55 -2.80
C ALA A 47 17.77 -2.13 -1.77
N ALA A 48 17.32 -3.36 -1.96
CA ALA A 48 16.38 -4.05 -1.07
C ALA A 48 17.17 -4.82 -0.01
N THR A 49 17.17 -4.34 1.23
CA THR A 49 18.00 -4.88 2.32
C THR A 49 17.24 -5.82 3.25
N GLU A 50 15.92 -5.71 3.28
CA GLU A 50 15.06 -6.50 4.15
C GLU A 50 14.51 -7.76 3.45
N ILE A 51 14.51 -7.78 2.10
CA ILE A 51 14.04 -8.93 1.32
C ILE A 51 15.14 -9.98 1.25
N PRO A 52 14.96 -11.21 1.79
CA PRO A 52 15.97 -12.26 1.71
C PRO A 52 16.34 -12.62 0.27
N ASP A 53 17.61 -12.93 0.01
CA ASP A 53 18.13 -13.24 -1.33
C ASP A 53 17.38 -14.40 -2.01
N ASP A 54 16.97 -15.41 -1.24
CA ASP A 54 16.20 -16.57 -1.74
C ASP A 54 14.73 -16.24 -2.03
N ARG A 55 14.31 -15.02 -1.73
CA ARG A 55 12.97 -14.47 -2.01
C ARG A 55 12.97 -13.44 -3.13
N GLN A 56 14.12 -13.17 -3.73
CA GLN A 56 14.31 -12.29 -4.87
C GLN A 56 14.31 -13.13 -6.16
N VAL A 57 13.39 -12.85 -7.06
CA VAL A 57 13.19 -13.60 -8.31
C VAL A 57 13.47 -12.67 -9.49
N LEU A 58 14.63 -12.82 -10.10
CA LEU A 58 14.96 -12.13 -11.36
C LEU A 58 14.30 -12.88 -12.51
N ILE A 59 13.46 -12.20 -13.26
CA ILE A 59 12.80 -12.74 -14.46
C ILE A 59 13.29 -12.00 -15.71
N GLY A 60 13.34 -12.72 -16.84
CA GLY A 60 13.81 -12.18 -18.11
C GLY A 60 15.34 -12.09 -18.22
N ASP A 61 16.09 -12.78 -17.38
CA ASP A 61 17.57 -12.75 -17.36
C ASP A 61 18.20 -13.29 -18.66
N THR A 62 17.47 -14.16 -19.38
CA THR A 62 17.88 -14.71 -20.68
C THR A 62 17.08 -14.17 -21.86
N HIS A 63 16.11 -13.28 -21.63
CA HIS A 63 15.26 -12.74 -22.66
C HIS A 63 15.99 -11.68 -23.50
N PRO A 64 16.04 -11.81 -24.86
CA PRO A 64 16.87 -10.95 -25.71
C PRO A 64 16.47 -9.48 -25.76
N GLU A 65 15.25 -9.13 -25.37
CA GLU A 65 14.73 -7.76 -25.38
C GLU A 65 14.79 -7.10 -23.98
N VAL A 66 15.25 -7.82 -22.96
CA VAL A 66 15.42 -7.29 -21.59
C VAL A 66 16.84 -6.76 -21.43
N SER A 67 16.96 -5.50 -21.07
CA SER A 67 18.28 -4.88 -20.84
C SER A 67 18.75 -5.12 -19.41
N HIS A 68 19.96 -5.70 -19.27
CA HIS A 68 20.60 -5.90 -17.97
C HIS A 68 21.73 -4.88 -17.72
N GLU A 69 22.09 -4.09 -18.75
CA GLU A 69 23.12 -3.06 -18.61
C GLU A 69 22.48 -1.79 -18.06
N LEU A 70 23.05 -1.30 -16.97
CA LEU A 70 22.84 0.08 -16.57
C LEU A 70 23.43 0.95 -17.67
N VAL A 71 22.61 1.68 -18.39
CA VAL A 71 23.11 2.69 -19.33
C VAL A 71 23.77 3.78 -18.49
N SER A 72 25.10 3.70 -18.37
CA SER A 72 25.89 4.76 -17.75
C SER A 72 25.82 5.98 -18.66
N PHE A 73 25.15 7.03 -18.20
CA PHE A 73 25.16 8.32 -18.86
C PHE A 73 26.59 8.85 -18.85
N ASP A 74 27.23 8.97 -20.02
CA ASP A 74 28.47 9.68 -20.18
C ASP A 74 28.17 11.17 -20.31
N PRO A 75 28.52 12.01 -19.32
CA PRO A 75 28.19 13.44 -19.34
C PRO A 75 28.98 14.23 -20.41
N ASP A 76 29.90 13.59 -21.14
CA ASP A 76 30.77 14.21 -22.15
C ASP A 76 30.29 13.96 -23.60
N GLU A 77 29.22 13.22 -23.84
CA GLU A 77 28.58 13.14 -25.16
C GLU A 77 27.58 14.31 -25.33
N ASP A 78 28.03 15.31 -26.09
CA ASP A 78 27.28 16.51 -26.47
C ASP A 78 26.16 16.16 -27.45
N ASP A 79 24.99 15.76 -26.94
CA ASP A 79 23.79 15.56 -27.76
C ASP A 79 22.75 16.62 -27.40
N THR A 80 22.62 17.60 -28.30
CA THR A 80 21.76 18.76 -28.19
C THR A 80 20.29 18.43 -28.52
N ALA A 81 19.67 17.59 -27.72
CA ALA A 81 18.23 17.43 -27.73
C ALA A 81 17.73 17.35 -26.28
N VAL A 82 17.51 18.52 -25.70
CA VAL A 82 16.99 18.69 -24.36
C VAL A 82 15.48 18.52 -24.40
N ASP A 83 14.99 17.38 -23.98
CA ASP A 83 13.77 17.37 -23.20
C ASP A 83 14.13 16.81 -21.81
N SER A 84 14.03 17.70 -20.83
CA SER A 84 14.55 17.57 -19.48
C SER A 84 13.68 16.66 -18.61
N GLU A 85 13.70 15.38 -18.87
CA GLU A 85 13.33 14.35 -17.92
C GLU A 85 14.52 13.38 -17.84
N THR A 86 15.46 13.65 -16.91
CA THR A 86 16.48 12.67 -16.55
C THR A 86 15.78 11.39 -16.10
N PRO A 87 15.86 10.28 -16.88
CA PRO A 87 15.49 8.98 -16.34
C PRO A 87 16.38 8.75 -15.10
N THR A 88 15.82 8.41 -13.98
CA THR A 88 16.65 7.84 -12.92
C THR A 88 17.26 6.57 -13.48
N ASP A 89 18.55 6.34 -13.29
CA ASP A 89 19.34 5.24 -13.90
C ASP A 89 18.71 3.83 -13.73
N ALA A 90 17.76 3.68 -12.82
CA ALA A 90 16.99 2.46 -12.61
C ALA A 90 15.86 2.21 -13.62
N ASP A 91 15.47 3.19 -14.44
CA ASP A 91 14.32 3.07 -15.35
C ASP A 91 14.71 2.57 -16.74
N SER A 92 15.99 2.60 -17.09
CA SER A 92 16.52 2.13 -18.38
C SER A 92 16.91 0.65 -18.41
N ALA A 93 16.92 -0.01 -17.25
CA ALA A 93 17.17 -1.45 -17.15
C ALA A 93 15.85 -2.25 -17.14
N GLY A 94 15.92 -3.53 -17.45
CA GLY A 94 14.78 -4.43 -17.49
C GLY A 94 13.99 -4.28 -18.81
N VAL A 95 12.68 -4.11 -18.70
CA VAL A 95 11.76 -4.03 -19.86
C VAL A 95 11.55 -2.60 -20.38
N ASP A 96 12.38 -1.66 -20.00
CA ASP A 96 12.35 -0.25 -20.46
C ASP A 96 10.96 0.40 -20.43
N GLY A 97 10.24 0.19 -19.35
CA GLY A 97 8.89 0.75 -19.16
C GLY A 97 7.80 0.19 -20.11
N ASP A 98 8.06 -0.89 -20.85
CA ASP A 98 7.06 -1.54 -21.71
C ASP A 98 6.28 -2.63 -20.96
N PRO A 99 4.98 -2.41 -20.65
CA PRO A 99 4.17 -3.41 -19.95
C PRO A 99 3.85 -4.64 -20.81
N ASN A 100 3.85 -4.51 -22.14
CA ASN A 100 3.61 -5.67 -23.01
C ASN A 100 4.83 -6.61 -22.99
N LEU A 101 6.03 -6.04 -23.04
CA LEU A 101 7.27 -6.82 -22.87
C LEU A 101 7.31 -7.45 -21.48
N GLY A 102 6.95 -6.70 -20.42
CA GLY A 102 6.87 -7.24 -19.06
C GLY A 102 5.92 -8.43 -18.95
N ALA A 103 4.74 -8.36 -19.56
CA ALA A 103 3.79 -9.48 -19.60
C ALA A 103 4.30 -10.65 -20.44
N THR A 104 4.97 -10.37 -21.56
CA THR A 104 5.58 -11.42 -22.43
C THR A 104 6.64 -12.19 -21.66
N VAL A 105 7.58 -11.50 -21.02
CA VAL A 105 8.64 -12.10 -20.20
C VAL A 105 8.03 -12.96 -19.09
N ALA A 106 7.02 -12.45 -18.38
CA ALA A 106 6.38 -13.20 -17.30
C ALA A 106 5.69 -14.49 -17.83
N ASN A 107 5.06 -14.43 -19.00
CA ASN A 107 4.46 -15.63 -19.63
C ASN A 107 5.51 -16.65 -20.08
N ASP A 108 6.62 -16.18 -20.65
CA ASP A 108 7.70 -17.06 -21.12
C ASP A 108 8.38 -17.77 -19.93
N GLU A 109 8.48 -17.09 -18.78
CA GLU A 109 9.08 -17.62 -17.55
C GLU A 109 8.05 -18.10 -16.50
N LEU A 110 6.82 -18.34 -16.90
CA LEU A 110 5.77 -18.81 -16.01
C LEU A 110 6.15 -20.07 -15.19
N PRO A 111 6.91 -21.05 -15.72
CA PRO A 111 7.39 -22.18 -14.91
C PRO A 111 8.31 -21.77 -13.75
N GLU A 112 9.11 -20.70 -13.92
CA GLU A 112 10.00 -20.16 -12.88
C GLU A 112 9.19 -19.43 -11.82
N ILE A 113 8.25 -18.59 -12.26
CA ILE A 113 7.30 -17.91 -11.38
C ILE A 113 6.56 -18.92 -10.51
N ARG A 114 5.99 -19.98 -11.10
CA ARG A 114 5.29 -21.05 -10.35
C ARG A 114 6.17 -21.71 -9.31
N ARG A 115 7.42 -22.02 -9.68
CA ARG A 115 8.38 -22.62 -8.73
C ARG A 115 8.68 -21.69 -7.55
N SER A 116 8.74 -20.39 -7.80
CA SER A 116 8.95 -19.42 -6.74
C SER A 116 7.71 -19.28 -5.84
N LEU A 117 6.52 -19.39 -6.40
CA LEU A 117 5.27 -19.38 -5.63
C LEU A 117 5.16 -20.59 -4.67
N ASP A 118 5.81 -21.73 -4.96
CA ASP A 118 5.88 -22.88 -4.03
C ASP A 118 6.61 -22.57 -2.70
N LEU A 119 7.32 -21.42 -2.62
CA LEU A 119 7.95 -20.95 -1.38
C LEU A 119 6.96 -20.28 -0.41
N VAL A 120 5.75 -20.06 -0.85
CA VAL A 120 4.66 -19.47 -0.06
C VAL A 120 3.61 -20.53 0.23
N ASP A 121 3.32 -20.77 1.50
CA ASP A 121 2.25 -21.68 1.92
C ASP A 121 0.94 -20.88 2.05
N ASP A 122 0.03 -21.00 1.09
CA ASP A 122 -1.25 -20.30 1.07
C ASP A 122 -2.20 -20.77 2.17
N THR A 123 -1.92 -21.89 2.83
CA THR A 123 -2.70 -22.36 3.98
C THR A 123 -2.36 -21.68 5.29
N GLU A 124 -1.22 -20.99 5.36
CA GLU A 124 -0.75 -20.26 6.55
C GLU A 124 -1.10 -18.75 6.50
N VAL A 125 -1.64 -18.27 5.38
CA VAL A 125 -1.98 -16.86 5.17
C VAL A 125 -3.46 -16.64 4.89
N ASP A 126 -3.96 -15.47 5.24
CA ASP A 126 -5.37 -15.10 5.09
C ASP A 126 -5.68 -14.44 3.73
N ALA A 127 -4.68 -13.83 3.11
CA ALA A 127 -4.78 -13.17 1.81
C ALA A 127 -3.40 -13.00 1.16
N ALA A 128 -3.40 -12.82 -0.15
CA ALA A 128 -2.23 -12.42 -0.96
C ALA A 128 -2.34 -10.94 -1.34
N VAL A 129 -1.20 -10.23 -1.38
CA VAL A 129 -1.14 -8.84 -1.84
C VAL A 129 -0.04 -8.67 -2.88
N VAL A 130 -0.42 -8.30 -4.09
CA VAL A 130 0.51 -7.92 -5.15
C VAL A 130 0.79 -6.42 -5.07
N ILE A 131 2.06 -6.05 -4.92
CA ILE A 131 2.52 -4.68 -4.72
C ILE A 131 3.26 -4.24 -5.98
N ALA A 132 2.75 -3.22 -6.69
CA ALA A 132 3.32 -2.87 -7.98
C ALA A 132 3.22 -1.37 -8.30
N GLY A 133 4.23 -0.85 -9.01
CA GLY A 133 4.14 0.46 -9.66
C GLY A 133 3.37 0.36 -10.96
N LEU A 134 2.20 1.00 -11.04
CA LEU A 134 1.28 0.87 -12.18
C LEU A 134 1.72 1.64 -13.43
N GLY A 135 2.66 2.58 -13.29
CA GLY A 135 3.21 3.34 -14.42
C GLY A 135 4.43 2.70 -15.09
N GLY A 136 5.00 1.64 -14.50
CA GLY A 136 6.21 0.96 -15.02
C GLY A 136 5.89 -0.28 -15.85
N GLY A 137 6.86 -0.71 -16.68
CA GLY A 137 6.71 -1.88 -17.55
C GLY A 137 6.61 -3.17 -16.76
N THR A 138 7.57 -3.46 -15.90
CA THR A 138 7.59 -4.66 -15.04
C THR A 138 6.39 -4.66 -14.10
N GLY A 139 6.17 -3.57 -13.36
CA GLY A 139 5.08 -3.49 -12.38
C GLY A 139 3.71 -3.73 -13.01
N ALA A 140 3.39 -3.08 -14.12
CA ALA A 140 2.11 -3.22 -14.79
C ALA A 140 1.97 -4.55 -15.55
N GLY A 141 3.02 -4.95 -16.30
CA GLY A 141 2.98 -6.13 -17.16
C GLY A 141 3.02 -7.44 -16.36
N VAL A 142 4.04 -7.62 -15.53
CA VAL A 142 4.22 -8.85 -14.75
C VAL A 142 3.08 -9.06 -13.76
N SER A 143 2.57 -7.98 -13.12
CA SER A 143 1.48 -8.10 -12.14
C SER A 143 0.21 -8.68 -12.74
N SER A 144 -0.09 -8.40 -14.01
CA SER A 144 -1.28 -8.96 -14.65
C SER A 144 -1.18 -10.48 -14.79
N VAL A 145 -0.02 -10.97 -15.20
CA VAL A 145 0.25 -12.41 -15.34
C VAL A 145 0.30 -13.08 -13.96
N LEU A 146 0.94 -12.45 -13.00
CA LEU A 146 1.03 -12.96 -11.63
C LEU A 146 -0.35 -13.07 -10.98
N LEU A 147 -1.24 -12.10 -11.16
CA LEU A 147 -2.61 -12.15 -10.64
C LEU A 147 -3.44 -13.28 -11.25
N GLU A 148 -3.34 -13.50 -12.57
CA GLU A 148 -4.01 -14.61 -13.22
C GLU A 148 -3.50 -15.95 -12.68
N GLU A 149 -2.20 -16.05 -12.44
CA GLU A 149 -1.58 -17.26 -11.91
C GLU A 149 -1.98 -17.52 -10.45
N LEU A 150 -1.88 -16.49 -9.59
CA LEU A 150 -2.31 -16.57 -8.19
C LEU A 150 -3.79 -16.95 -8.09
N GLY A 151 -4.67 -16.32 -8.88
CA GLY A 151 -6.09 -16.64 -8.93
C GLY A 151 -6.41 -18.05 -9.41
N SER A 152 -5.45 -18.71 -10.12
CA SER A 152 -5.60 -20.10 -10.56
C SER A 152 -5.17 -21.14 -9.53
N ILE A 153 -4.26 -20.77 -8.60
CA ILE A 153 -3.64 -21.71 -7.66
C ILE A 153 -4.04 -21.46 -6.20
N TYR A 154 -4.37 -20.22 -5.81
CA TYR A 154 -4.72 -19.87 -4.43
C TYR A 154 -6.24 -19.76 -4.25
N GLU A 155 -6.76 -20.26 -3.12
CA GLU A 155 -8.18 -20.14 -2.74
C GLU A 155 -8.44 -18.94 -1.81
N ILE A 156 -7.37 -18.20 -1.46
CA ILE A 156 -7.43 -16.99 -0.62
C ILE A 156 -7.67 -15.73 -1.47
N PRO A 157 -8.24 -14.66 -0.90
CA PRO A 157 -8.42 -13.41 -1.64
C PRO A 157 -7.08 -12.77 -2.03
N ILE A 158 -7.07 -12.15 -3.21
CA ILE A 158 -5.90 -11.49 -3.77
C ILE A 158 -6.17 -10.00 -3.92
N TYR A 159 -5.39 -9.19 -3.23
CA TYR A 159 -5.45 -7.74 -3.29
C TYR A 159 -4.29 -7.16 -4.07
N VAL A 160 -4.46 -5.95 -4.58
CA VAL A 160 -3.37 -5.20 -5.24
C VAL A 160 -3.12 -3.89 -4.49
N LEU A 161 -1.88 -3.65 -4.11
CA LEU A 161 -1.40 -2.34 -3.66
C LEU A 161 -0.68 -1.68 -4.83
N GLY A 162 -1.38 -0.79 -5.54
CA GLY A 162 -0.93 -0.24 -6.82
C GLY A 162 -0.47 1.21 -6.71
N VAL A 163 0.82 1.50 -6.96
CA VAL A 163 1.35 2.87 -6.92
C VAL A 163 1.09 3.58 -8.24
N LEU A 164 0.32 4.66 -8.19
CA LEU A 164 0.02 5.53 -9.32
C LEU A 164 1.14 6.56 -9.54
N PRO A 165 1.51 6.85 -10.80
CA PRO A 165 2.52 7.85 -11.09
C PRO A 165 2.08 9.25 -10.69
N ALA A 166 3.02 10.10 -10.27
CA ALA A 166 2.78 11.51 -10.01
C ALA A 166 2.45 12.30 -11.32
N ALA A 167 1.88 13.50 -11.17
CA ALA A 167 1.56 14.33 -12.31
C ALA A 167 2.81 14.83 -13.06
N SER A 168 3.95 14.87 -12.40
CA SER A 168 5.24 15.26 -13.01
C SER A 168 5.91 14.12 -13.80
N GLU A 169 5.43 12.89 -13.68
CA GLU A 169 5.95 11.77 -14.46
C GLU A 169 5.40 11.79 -15.90
N SER A 170 6.03 11.05 -16.81
CA SER A 170 5.73 11.11 -18.23
C SER A 170 4.30 10.65 -18.57
N ASP A 171 3.79 11.11 -19.71
CA ASP A 171 2.50 10.71 -20.24
C ASP A 171 2.46 9.21 -20.60
N ARG A 172 3.60 8.63 -20.98
CA ARG A 172 3.77 7.18 -21.16
C ARG A 172 3.44 6.43 -19.86
N ARG A 173 3.91 6.91 -18.70
CA ARG A 173 3.59 6.31 -17.40
C ARG A 173 2.12 6.45 -17.03
N ALA A 174 1.51 7.61 -17.33
CA ALA A 174 0.08 7.82 -17.14
C ALA A 174 -0.75 6.85 -18.00
N LEU A 175 -0.36 6.66 -19.28
CA LEU A 175 -1.01 5.70 -20.18
C LEU A 175 -0.88 4.25 -19.66
N THR A 176 0.32 3.88 -19.23
CA THR A 176 0.56 2.54 -18.65
C THR A 176 -0.30 2.34 -17.39
N ALA A 177 -0.35 3.32 -16.49
CA ALA A 177 -1.14 3.24 -15.27
C ALA A 177 -2.65 3.15 -15.53
N ALA A 178 -3.18 3.92 -16.49
CA ALA A 178 -4.59 3.85 -16.89
C ALA A 178 -4.95 2.44 -17.40
N ARG A 179 -4.07 1.84 -18.20
CA ARG A 179 -4.24 0.47 -18.72
C ARG A 179 -4.12 -0.57 -17.59
N ALA A 180 -3.11 -0.42 -16.71
CA ALA A 180 -2.89 -1.31 -15.59
C ALA A 180 -4.10 -1.34 -14.65
N VAL A 181 -4.63 -0.20 -14.20
CA VAL A 181 -5.83 -0.13 -13.36
C VAL A 181 -7.01 -0.88 -14.03
N ARG A 182 -7.22 -0.64 -15.33
CA ARG A 182 -8.30 -1.30 -16.08
C ARG A 182 -8.14 -2.82 -16.16
N THR A 183 -6.89 -3.30 -16.22
CA THR A 183 -6.58 -4.75 -16.30
C THR A 183 -6.66 -5.40 -14.91
N LEU A 184 -6.10 -4.76 -13.88
CA LEU A 184 -5.93 -5.37 -12.56
C LEU A 184 -7.22 -5.38 -11.73
N VAL A 185 -8.09 -4.35 -11.86
CA VAL A 185 -9.35 -4.28 -11.09
C VAL A 185 -10.25 -5.51 -11.29
N PRO A 186 -10.45 -6.05 -12.50
CA PRO A 186 -11.25 -7.26 -12.66
C PRO A 186 -10.54 -8.56 -12.28
N LEU A 187 -9.21 -8.55 -12.10
CA LEU A 187 -8.41 -9.74 -11.75
C LEU A 187 -8.21 -9.89 -10.25
N ALA A 188 -8.30 -8.81 -9.48
CA ALA A 188 -8.11 -8.80 -8.04
C ALA A 188 -9.44 -8.73 -7.29
N ASP A 189 -9.47 -9.24 -6.05
CA ASP A 189 -10.64 -9.07 -5.16
C ASP A 189 -10.84 -7.63 -4.71
N ALA A 190 -9.74 -6.85 -4.59
CA ALA A 190 -9.78 -5.40 -4.44
C ALA A 190 -8.43 -4.78 -4.83
N VAL A 191 -8.46 -3.53 -5.29
CA VAL A 191 -7.25 -2.75 -5.60
C VAL A 191 -7.18 -1.54 -4.67
N LEU A 192 -6.04 -1.36 -4.03
CA LEU A 192 -5.70 -0.22 -3.18
C LEU A 192 -4.69 0.67 -3.91
N PRO A 193 -5.14 1.63 -4.71
CA PRO A 193 -4.21 2.54 -5.35
C PRO A 193 -3.62 3.53 -4.33
N VAL A 194 -2.34 3.84 -4.52
CA VAL A 194 -1.64 4.90 -3.80
C VAL A 194 -1.23 5.96 -4.80
N ASP A 195 -1.69 7.17 -4.60
CA ASP A 195 -1.40 8.28 -5.51
C ASP A 195 -0.16 9.05 -5.04
N ASN A 196 0.99 8.84 -5.71
CA ASN A 196 2.23 9.56 -5.40
C ASN A 196 2.06 11.08 -5.44
N GLU A 197 1.18 11.61 -6.31
CA GLU A 197 0.92 13.05 -6.37
C GLU A 197 0.29 13.58 -5.08
N ALA A 198 -0.60 12.82 -4.45
CA ALA A 198 -1.23 13.21 -3.20
C ALA A 198 -0.20 13.34 -2.05
N TRP A 199 0.90 12.59 -2.11
CA TRP A 199 1.93 12.55 -1.06
C TRP A 199 3.11 13.45 -1.32
N ARG A 200 3.23 13.97 -2.52
CA ARG A 200 4.30 14.88 -2.91
C ARG A 200 4.34 16.12 -2.01
N ARG A 201 5.53 16.47 -1.56
CA ARG A 201 5.80 17.67 -0.75
C ARG A 201 6.62 18.65 -1.58
N ASN A 202 6.09 19.87 -1.78
CA ASN A 202 6.78 20.94 -2.47
C ASN A 202 7.23 20.61 -3.92
N ALA A 203 8.18 21.39 -4.44
CA ALA A 203 8.76 21.21 -5.77
C ALA A 203 10.01 20.30 -5.75
N ASP A 204 10.29 19.61 -4.65
CA ASP A 204 11.45 18.73 -4.53
C ASP A 204 11.29 17.52 -5.49
N PRO A 205 12.40 16.98 -6.03
CA PRO A 205 12.37 15.82 -6.90
C PRO A 205 11.64 14.65 -6.23
N LEU A 206 10.76 13.99 -6.98
CA LEU A 206 9.97 12.87 -6.45
C LEU A 206 10.88 11.71 -5.95
N ALA A 207 12.00 11.50 -6.62
CA ALA A 207 12.97 10.46 -6.26
C ALA A 207 13.50 10.61 -4.82
N GLU A 208 13.67 11.85 -4.34
CA GLU A 208 14.13 12.15 -2.97
C GLU A 208 13.01 11.94 -1.92
N GLN A 209 11.76 11.77 -2.36
CA GLN A 209 10.59 11.65 -1.49
C GLN A 209 10.09 10.21 -1.38
N TYR A 210 10.56 9.28 -2.23
CA TYR A 210 10.03 7.91 -2.26
C TYR A 210 10.14 7.20 -0.90
N GLU A 211 11.24 7.35 -0.19
CA GLU A 211 11.44 6.74 1.13
C GLU A 211 10.32 7.19 2.10
N THR A 212 10.15 8.50 2.28
CA THR A 212 9.11 9.05 3.18
C THR A 212 7.69 8.69 2.73
N ILE A 213 7.45 8.63 1.41
CA ILE A 213 6.15 8.21 0.87
C ILE A 213 5.90 6.74 1.22
N ASN A 214 6.88 5.86 0.98
CA ASN A 214 6.79 4.43 1.26
C ASN A 214 6.61 4.15 2.76
N GLU A 215 7.32 4.84 3.66
CA GLU A 215 7.10 4.78 5.11
C GLU A 215 5.66 5.15 5.48
N THR A 216 5.15 6.21 4.86
CA THR A 216 3.79 6.68 5.10
C THR A 216 2.74 5.67 4.63
N ILE A 217 2.99 5.01 3.50
CA ILE A 217 2.14 3.95 2.95
C ILE A 217 2.21 2.71 3.85
N ALA A 218 3.41 2.29 4.24
CA ALA A 218 3.64 1.15 5.11
C ALA A 218 2.93 1.32 6.46
N THR A 219 2.98 2.51 7.06
CA THR A 219 2.25 2.83 8.30
C THR A 219 0.75 2.58 8.15
N ARG A 220 0.14 3.00 7.04
CA ARG A 220 -1.30 2.80 6.78
C ARG A 220 -1.63 1.34 6.49
N PHE A 221 -0.79 0.71 5.70
CA PHE A 221 -0.94 -0.70 5.38
C PHE A 221 -0.89 -1.56 6.64
N VAL A 222 0.13 -1.38 7.48
CA VAL A 222 0.30 -2.11 8.74
C VAL A 222 -0.86 -1.83 9.70
N SER A 223 -1.31 -0.57 9.82
CA SER A 223 -2.43 -0.22 10.70
C SER A 223 -3.78 -0.80 10.23
N LEU A 224 -3.91 -1.16 8.97
CA LEU A 224 -5.10 -1.82 8.42
C LEU A 224 -4.97 -3.35 8.50
N PHE A 225 -3.95 -3.90 7.85
CA PHE A 225 -3.85 -5.34 7.62
C PHE A 225 -3.25 -6.11 8.80
N ALA A 226 -2.32 -5.48 9.52
CA ALA A 226 -1.70 -6.08 10.71
C ALA A 226 -2.41 -5.70 12.02
N ALA A 227 -3.59 -5.08 11.95
CA ALA A 227 -4.42 -4.84 13.12
C ALA A 227 -4.74 -6.17 13.83
N GLY A 228 -4.51 -6.19 15.13
CA GLY A 228 -4.69 -7.40 15.95
C GLY A 228 -3.51 -8.37 15.96
N GLU A 229 -2.44 -8.17 15.18
CA GLU A 229 -1.24 -9.01 15.22
C GLU A 229 -0.23 -8.59 16.30
N ALA A 230 -0.34 -7.39 16.84
CA ALA A 230 0.60 -6.88 17.85
C ALA A 230 0.52 -7.64 19.21
N ASP A 231 -0.68 -8.02 19.65
CA ASP A 231 -0.90 -8.81 20.87
C ASP A 231 -2.05 -9.79 20.67
N PRO A 232 -1.77 -11.04 20.23
CA PRO A 232 -2.80 -12.05 20.04
C PRO A 232 -3.47 -12.49 21.35
N THR A 233 -2.88 -12.17 22.52
CA THR A 233 -3.45 -12.52 23.83
C THR A 233 -4.38 -11.46 24.40
N SER A 234 -4.38 -10.25 23.83
CA SER A 234 -5.26 -9.18 24.24
C SER A 234 -6.73 -9.51 23.93
N VAL A 235 -7.57 -9.43 24.93
CA VAL A 235 -9.00 -9.74 24.82
C VAL A 235 -9.78 -8.45 24.68
N SER A 236 -10.43 -8.24 23.54
CA SER A 236 -11.45 -7.22 23.33
C SER A 236 -12.72 -7.85 22.76
N GLU A 237 -13.88 -7.34 23.14
CA GLU A 237 -15.18 -7.77 22.58
C GLU A 237 -15.41 -7.27 21.15
N MET A 238 -14.63 -6.28 20.70
CA MET A 238 -14.76 -5.61 19.40
C MET A 238 -13.49 -5.70 18.56
N ARG A 239 -12.61 -6.66 18.88
CA ARG A 239 -11.36 -6.82 18.14
C ARG A 239 -11.63 -7.11 16.68
N ILE A 240 -10.93 -6.36 15.81
CA ILE A 240 -10.94 -6.62 14.37
C ILE A 240 -10.35 -8.00 14.07
N ASP A 241 -10.95 -8.71 13.13
CA ASP A 241 -10.44 -10.00 12.66
C ASP A 241 -10.27 -10.03 11.13
N PRO A 242 -9.55 -11.05 10.58
CA PRO A 242 -9.37 -11.17 9.13
C PRO A 242 -10.69 -11.27 8.34
N ALA A 243 -11.77 -11.78 8.94
CA ALA A 243 -13.06 -11.90 8.27
C ALA A 243 -13.73 -10.54 8.06
N ASP A 244 -13.49 -9.57 8.95
CA ASP A 244 -14.00 -8.19 8.81
C ASP A 244 -13.36 -7.49 7.62
N LEU A 245 -12.04 -7.65 7.44
CA LEU A 245 -11.32 -7.12 6.29
C LEU A 245 -11.79 -7.79 4.99
N ARG A 246 -11.83 -9.13 4.96
CA ARG A 246 -12.34 -9.87 3.80
C ARG A 246 -13.76 -9.47 3.44
N ARG A 247 -14.64 -9.29 4.43
CA ARG A 247 -16.00 -8.83 4.20
C ARG A 247 -16.04 -7.42 3.63
N THR A 248 -15.20 -6.51 4.13
CA THR A 248 -15.16 -5.12 3.65
C THR A 248 -14.65 -5.06 2.21
N PHE A 249 -13.56 -5.77 1.89
CA PHE A 249 -13.02 -5.85 0.54
C PHE A 249 -13.88 -6.66 -0.43
N GLY A 250 -14.73 -7.54 0.06
CA GLY A 250 -15.53 -8.46 -0.75
C GLY A 250 -16.57 -7.81 -1.69
N VAL A 251 -16.71 -6.48 -1.69
CA VAL A 251 -17.42 -5.73 -2.72
C VAL A 251 -16.59 -5.48 -3.96
N GLY A 252 -15.28 -5.70 -3.89
CA GLY A 252 -14.34 -5.50 -4.98
C GLY A 252 -14.04 -4.03 -5.27
N GLY A 253 -13.50 -3.78 -6.47
CA GLY A 253 -13.25 -2.43 -6.97
C GLY A 253 -12.06 -1.75 -6.32
N LEU A 254 -12.12 -0.42 -6.24
CA LEU A 254 -11.06 0.41 -5.68
C LEU A 254 -11.27 0.68 -4.21
N ALA A 255 -10.18 0.72 -3.45
CA ALA A 255 -10.25 1.03 -2.03
C ALA A 255 -9.26 2.13 -1.64
N SER A 256 -9.57 2.87 -0.57
CA SER A 256 -8.72 3.94 -0.06
C SER A 256 -8.62 3.90 1.46
N ILE A 257 -7.44 4.24 1.99
CA ILE A 257 -7.16 4.22 3.42
C ILE A 257 -6.99 5.66 3.93
N GLY A 258 -7.81 6.03 4.91
CA GLY A 258 -7.64 7.22 5.72
C GLY A 258 -6.98 6.88 7.05
N TYR A 259 -6.16 7.80 7.58
CA TYR A 259 -5.39 7.56 8.78
C TYR A 259 -5.19 8.84 9.58
N ALA A 260 -5.41 8.77 10.88
CA ALA A 260 -5.09 9.88 11.79
C ALA A 260 -4.67 9.35 13.15
N THR A 261 -3.79 10.09 13.82
CA THR A 261 -3.35 9.83 15.19
C THR A 261 -3.68 11.00 16.11
N HIS A 262 -3.86 10.69 17.38
CA HIS A 262 -4.01 11.66 18.45
C HIS A 262 -3.16 11.23 19.65
N GLU A 263 -2.26 12.13 20.07
CA GLU A 263 -1.46 11.91 21.26
C GLU A 263 -2.36 12.01 22.49
N LEU A 264 -2.24 11.05 23.38
CA LEU A 264 -2.96 11.06 24.65
C LEU A 264 -2.20 11.93 25.63
N ASP A 265 -2.88 12.91 26.24
CA ASP A 265 -2.31 13.73 27.31
C ASP A 265 -1.89 12.83 28.46
N THR A 266 -0.62 12.47 28.47
CA THR A 266 0.02 11.85 29.62
C THR A 266 0.33 12.94 30.62
N GLU A 267 -0.70 13.41 31.37
CA GLU A 267 -0.48 14.36 32.44
C GLU A 267 0.67 13.88 33.33
N ASP A 268 1.76 14.67 33.30
CA ASP A 268 2.91 14.62 34.19
C ASP A 268 3.39 13.21 34.63
N ARG A 269 3.80 12.37 33.69
CA ARG A 269 4.68 11.24 33.98
C ARG A 269 6.10 11.74 34.32
N GLY A 270 6.18 12.76 35.19
CA GLY A 270 7.44 13.27 35.71
C GLY A 270 8.21 12.18 36.45
N PHE A 271 9.52 12.41 36.64
CA PHE A 271 10.43 11.50 37.36
C PHE A 271 9.82 10.95 38.69
N LEU A 272 9.03 11.76 39.39
CA LEU A 272 8.33 11.37 40.63
C LEU A 272 7.22 10.31 40.40
N TYR A 273 6.55 10.30 39.24
CA TYR A 273 5.56 9.26 38.89
C TYR A 273 6.25 7.95 38.59
N ARG A 274 7.34 7.98 37.79
CA ARG A 274 8.17 6.80 37.52
C ARG A 274 8.76 6.19 38.80
N LEU A 275 9.18 7.03 39.73
CA LEU A 275 9.69 6.58 41.04
C LEU A 275 8.59 5.97 41.90
N LYS A 276 7.38 6.55 41.92
CA LYS A 276 6.23 6.00 42.64
C LYS A 276 5.75 4.67 42.06
N LYS A 277 5.77 4.53 40.71
CA LYS A 277 5.46 3.27 40.03
C LYS A 277 6.48 2.19 40.35
N LEU A 278 7.76 2.54 40.39
CA LEU A 278 8.84 1.62 40.77
C LEU A 278 8.72 1.13 42.24
N LEU A 279 8.16 1.96 43.10
CA LEU A 279 7.94 1.67 44.52
C LEU A 279 6.58 0.99 44.80
N GLY A 280 5.79 0.69 43.78
CA GLY A 280 4.47 0.06 43.94
C GLY A 280 3.43 0.92 44.67
N LEU A 281 3.62 2.25 44.67
CA LEU A 281 2.79 3.21 45.40
C LEU A 281 1.73 3.92 44.51
N VAL A 282 1.63 3.53 43.26
CA VAL A 282 0.59 4.00 42.32
C VAL A 282 -0.15 2.77 41.82
N ASP A 283 -1.40 2.64 42.23
CA ASP A 283 -2.36 1.80 41.51
C ASP A 283 -2.54 2.39 40.12
N GLU A 284 -2.52 1.55 39.08
CA GLU A 284 -2.86 1.98 37.71
C GLU A 284 -4.33 2.43 37.69
N GLU A 285 -4.57 3.70 38.00
CA GLU A 285 -5.80 4.30 37.54
C GLU A 285 -5.63 4.52 36.02
N PRO A 286 -6.43 3.87 35.18
CA PRO A 286 -6.40 4.12 33.77
C PRO A 286 -6.72 5.60 33.53
N SER A 287 -5.93 6.27 32.70
CA SER A 287 -6.33 7.52 32.08
C SER A 287 -7.76 7.32 31.57
N GLY A 288 -8.70 8.16 32.03
CA GLY A 288 -10.12 7.94 31.73
C GLY A 288 -10.37 7.79 30.23
N PRO A 289 -11.49 7.16 29.82
CA PRO A 289 -11.78 6.93 28.42
C PRO A 289 -11.71 8.22 27.62
N THR A 290 -11.05 8.18 26.48
CA THR A 290 -10.99 9.32 25.54
C THR A 290 -12.40 9.82 25.29
N ASP A 291 -12.60 11.13 25.37
CA ASP A 291 -13.91 11.73 25.16
C ASP A 291 -14.44 11.39 23.76
N ALA A 292 -15.74 11.10 23.67
CA ALA A 292 -16.39 10.78 22.39
C ALA A 292 -16.21 11.90 21.34
N ALA A 293 -16.04 13.16 21.79
CA ALA A 293 -15.74 14.27 20.90
C ALA A 293 -14.34 14.15 20.27
N THR A 294 -13.35 13.70 21.02
CA THR A 294 -11.99 13.47 20.53
C THR A 294 -11.96 12.31 19.52
N VAL A 295 -12.67 11.22 19.78
CA VAL A 295 -12.79 10.12 18.81
C VAL A 295 -13.50 10.59 17.54
N LYS A 296 -14.59 11.37 17.67
CA LYS A 296 -15.27 11.96 16.52
C LYS A 296 -14.33 12.84 15.69
N GLN A 297 -13.55 13.70 16.33
CA GLN A 297 -12.57 14.54 15.66
C GLN A 297 -11.46 13.71 15.01
N LEU A 298 -11.01 12.65 15.67
CA LEU A 298 -9.98 11.75 15.15
C LEU A 298 -10.44 11.04 13.88
N VAL A 299 -11.65 10.47 13.87
CA VAL A 299 -12.26 9.82 12.70
C VAL A 299 -12.49 10.84 11.58
N GLY A 300 -12.99 12.03 11.91
CA GLY A 300 -13.14 13.11 10.91
C GLY A 300 -11.81 13.54 10.31
N ARG A 301 -10.72 13.55 11.10
CA ARG A 301 -9.37 13.80 10.56
C ARG A 301 -8.88 12.66 9.69
N ALA A 302 -9.20 11.42 10.00
CA ALA A 302 -8.82 10.27 9.16
C ALA A 302 -9.48 10.36 7.78
N LEU A 303 -10.77 10.73 7.70
CA LEU A 303 -11.46 10.98 6.44
C LEU A 303 -10.96 12.22 5.68
N GLY A 304 -10.70 13.31 6.41
CA GLY A 304 -10.22 14.59 5.85
C GLY A 304 -8.70 14.65 5.64
N SER A 305 -7.96 13.61 6.06
CA SER A 305 -6.52 13.52 5.83
C SER A 305 -6.22 13.17 4.36
N LYS A 306 -4.92 13.11 4.03
CA LYS A 306 -4.52 12.53 2.75
C LYS A 306 -4.90 11.04 2.73
N LEU A 307 -5.91 10.70 1.97
CA LEU A 307 -6.27 9.32 1.65
C LEU A 307 -5.18 8.71 0.76
N THR A 308 -4.99 7.39 0.81
CA THR A 308 -4.06 6.71 -0.12
C THR A 308 -4.45 6.94 -1.57
N LEU A 309 -5.74 6.98 -1.84
CA LEU A 309 -6.34 7.41 -3.10
C LEU A 309 -7.36 8.51 -2.80
N PRO A 310 -7.12 9.78 -3.17
CA PRO A 310 -8.11 10.84 -3.03
C PRO A 310 -9.39 10.52 -3.81
N CYS A 311 -10.51 10.45 -3.12
CA CYS A 311 -11.81 10.09 -3.68
C CYS A 311 -12.94 10.85 -2.96
N GLU A 312 -14.13 10.89 -3.58
CA GLU A 312 -15.34 11.31 -2.91
C GLU A 312 -15.80 10.21 -1.95
N VAL A 313 -15.77 10.49 -0.63
CA VAL A 313 -16.03 9.50 0.41
C VAL A 313 -17.46 8.93 0.35
N THR A 314 -18.41 9.71 -0.18
CA THR A 314 -19.81 9.30 -0.41
C THR A 314 -19.95 8.25 -1.52
N SER A 315 -18.91 7.99 -2.28
CA SER A 315 -18.91 6.96 -3.33
C SER A 315 -18.50 5.57 -2.82
N ALA A 316 -18.19 5.43 -1.53
CA ALA A 316 -17.81 4.15 -0.94
C ALA A 316 -19.04 3.30 -0.64
N ASP A 317 -19.01 2.01 -1.01
CA ASP A 317 -20.10 1.07 -0.69
C ASP A 317 -19.98 0.54 0.74
N ARG A 318 -18.76 0.27 1.22
CA ARG A 318 -18.48 -0.22 2.57
C ARG A 318 -17.37 0.54 3.24
N VAL A 319 -17.47 0.64 4.56
CA VAL A 319 -16.47 1.29 5.40
C VAL A 319 -16.07 0.39 6.55
N LEU A 320 -14.77 0.36 6.85
CA LEU A 320 -14.25 -0.27 8.06
C LEU A 320 -13.51 0.78 8.88
N LEU A 321 -13.85 0.88 10.17
CA LEU A 321 -13.14 1.69 11.16
C LEU A 321 -12.34 0.80 12.10
N ILE A 322 -11.06 1.07 12.25
CA ILE A 322 -10.20 0.48 13.27
C ILE A 322 -9.75 1.59 14.20
N LEU A 323 -9.97 1.42 15.50
CA LEU A 323 -9.41 2.28 16.53
C LEU A 323 -8.31 1.52 17.26
N SER A 324 -7.05 1.95 17.10
CA SER A 324 -5.89 1.34 17.75
C SER A 324 -5.41 2.23 18.90
N GLY A 325 -5.09 1.64 20.06
CA GLY A 325 -4.59 2.40 21.20
C GLY A 325 -4.74 1.66 22.53
N PRO A 326 -4.40 2.32 23.66
CA PRO A 326 -4.53 1.66 24.95
C PRO A 326 -6.01 1.38 25.26
N PRO A 327 -6.33 0.19 25.81
CA PRO A 327 -7.71 -0.22 26.10
C PRO A 327 -8.49 0.80 26.96
N SER A 328 -7.78 1.48 27.86
CA SER A 328 -8.37 2.53 28.71
C SER A 328 -8.82 3.79 27.94
N ALA A 329 -8.25 4.05 26.76
CA ALA A 329 -8.58 5.22 25.94
C ALA A 329 -9.72 4.94 24.95
N ILE A 330 -9.95 3.69 24.58
CA ILE A 330 -11.00 3.31 23.64
C ILE A 330 -12.30 3.08 24.41
N SER A 331 -13.28 3.96 24.25
CA SER A 331 -14.59 3.84 24.90
C SER A 331 -15.65 3.39 23.90
N ARG A 332 -16.59 2.55 24.36
CA ARG A 332 -17.75 2.14 23.54
C ARG A 332 -18.52 3.35 22.99
N LYS A 333 -18.71 4.40 23.79
CA LYS A 333 -19.38 5.62 23.34
C LYS A 333 -18.59 6.36 22.24
N GLY A 334 -17.26 6.40 22.36
CA GLY A 334 -16.38 6.96 21.34
C GLY A 334 -16.52 6.18 20.02
N PHE A 335 -16.54 4.86 20.12
CA PHE A 335 -16.74 3.95 19.00
C PHE A 335 -18.05 4.20 18.25
N GLU A 336 -19.18 4.19 18.98
CA GLU A 336 -20.50 4.46 18.42
C GLU A 336 -20.54 5.87 17.77
N THR A 337 -19.90 6.86 18.39
CA THR A 337 -19.84 8.22 17.84
C THR A 337 -19.02 8.28 16.53
N GLY A 338 -17.88 7.58 16.48
CA GLY A 338 -17.07 7.47 15.25
C GLY A 338 -17.84 6.81 14.11
N ARG A 339 -18.55 5.71 14.41
CA ARG A 339 -19.40 5.01 13.45
C ARG A 339 -20.54 5.90 12.90
N TYR A 340 -21.23 6.64 13.76
CA TYR A 340 -22.28 7.57 13.33
C TYR A 340 -21.73 8.69 12.44
N LEU A 341 -20.53 9.19 12.74
CA LEU A 341 -19.88 10.16 11.86
C LEU A 341 -19.62 9.59 10.47
N LEU A 342 -19.09 8.35 10.41
CA LEU A 342 -18.85 7.69 9.12
C LEU A 342 -20.16 7.48 8.33
N GLU A 343 -21.24 7.07 8.99
CA GLU A 343 -22.54 6.93 8.36
C GLU A 343 -23.05 8.27 7.78
N ASP A 344 -22.86 9.37 8.51
CA ASP A 344 -23.27 10.72 8.07
C ASP A 344 -22.41 11.23 6.90
N GLU A 345 -21.09 11.05 6.97
CA GLU A 345 -20.13 11.55 5.96
C GLU A 345 -20.12 10.70 4.67
N THR A 346 -20.29 9.38 4.77
CA THR A 346 -20.21 8.49 3.60
C THR A 346 -21.59 8.15 3.02
N GLY A 347 -22.65 8.27 3.82
CA GLY A 347 -24.01 7.89 3.43
C GLY A 347 -24.25 6.38 3.36
N THR A 348 -23.22 5.54 3.62
CA THR A 348 -23.38 4.08 3.67
C THR A 348 -23.78 3.60 5.06
N VAL A 349 -24.62 2.56 5.12
CA VAL A 349 -24.99 1.87 6.36
C VAL A 349 -24.14 0.61 6.60
N GLU A 350 -23.35 0.21 5.62
CA GLU A 350 -22.45 -0.96 5.71
C GLU A 350 -21.12 -0.57 6.35
N ILE A 351 -21.15 -0.23 7.64
CA ILE A 351 -19.98 0.17 8.41
C ILE A 351 -19.64 -0.92 9.42
N LEU A 352 -18.49 -1.54 9.23
CA LEU A 352 -17.85 -2.38 10.22
C LEU A 352 -16.93 -1.51 11.09
N ALA A 353 -16.80 -1.90 12.36
CA ALA A 353 -15.93 -1.17 13.26
C ALA A 353 -15.34 -2.13 14.30
N GLY A 354 -14.04 -2.04 14.51
CA GLY A 354 -13.31 -2.87 15.45
C GLY A 354 -12.17 -2.11 16.14
N ASP A 355 -11.65 -2.67 17.20
CA ASP A 355 -10.52 -2.11 17.93
C ASP A 355 -9.27 -2.99 17.82
N GLU A 356 -8.12 -2.33 17.98
CA GLU A 356 -6.84 -2.96 18.21
C GLU A 356 -6.30 -2.46 19.54
N PRO A 357 -6.41 -3.25 20.63
CA PRO A 357 -5.86 -2.87 21.90
C PRO A 357 -4.33 -2.88 21.87
N LEU A 358 -3.70 -1.74 22.16
CA LEU A 358 -2.25 -1.58 22.26
C LEU A 358 -1.90 -1.12 23.69
N PRO A 359 -1.66 -2.05 24.62
CA PRO A 359 -1.33 -1.73 26.00
C PRO A 359 -0.03 -0.91 26.07
N GLY A 360 -0.10 0.24 26.71
CA GLY A 360 1.07 1.12 26.90
C GLY A 360 1.34 2.09 25.76
N ALA A 361 0.54 2.10 24.71
CA ALA A 361 0.59 3.14 23.69
C ALA A 361 0.24 4.51 24.32
N ASP A 362 0.89 5.54 23.83
CA ASP A 362 0.65 6.94 24.18
C ASP A 362 -0.21 7.70 23.16
N THR A 363 -0.67 6.99 22.16
CA THR A 363 -1.49 7.50 21.06
C THR A 363 -2.76 6.67 20.87
N ILE A 364 -3.80 7.31 20.33
CA ILE A 364 -4.95 6.65 19.74
C ILE A 364 -4.97 6.94 18.24
N THR A 365 -5.20 5.90 17.45
CA THR A 365 -5.19 5.98 15.98
C THR A 365 -6.55 5.58 15.43
N ALA A 366 -7.02 6.29 14.42
CA ALA A 366 -8.15 5.87 13.60
C ALA A 366 -7.65 5.53 12.20
N THR A 367 -7.91 4.30 11.78
CA THR A 367 -7.72 3.81 10.41
C THR A 367 -9.09 3.57 9.79
N VAL A 368 -9.35 4.20 8.66
CA VAL A 368 -10.62 4.08 7.93
C VAL A 368 -10.35 3.50 6.55
N LEU A 369 -10.95 2.35 6.25
CA LEU A 369 -10.94 1.78 4.91
C LEU A 369 -12.26 2.14 4.22
N LEU A 370 -12.16 2.78 3.07
CA LEU A 370 -13.26 3.01 2.13
C LEU A 370 -13.15 1.98 1.01
N SER A 371 -14.16 1.15 0.81
CA SER A 371 -14.12 0.06 -0.18
C SER A 371 -15.16 0.27 -1.29
N ASN A 372 -14.78 -0.13 -2.51
CA ASN A 372 -15.50 0.12 -3.76
C ASN A 372 -15.83 1.60 -3.98
N VAL A 373 -14.79 2.45 -3.90
CA VAL A 373 -14.94 3.87 -4.23
C VAL A 373 -15.04 4.04 -5.74
N THR A 374 -16.04 4.77 -6.21
CA THR A 374 -16.36 4.90 -7.64
C THR A 374 -16.13 6.31 -8.19
N ASP A 375 -16.10 7.31 -7.34
CA ASP A 375 -15.81 8.70 -7.74
C ASP A 375 -14.38 9.08 -7.31
N VAL A 376 -13.43 8.94 -8.27
CA VAL A 376 -12.00 9.14 -8.07
C VAL A 376 -11.46 10.13 -9.11
N PRO A 377 -11.46 11.44 -8.83
CA PRO A 377 -11.05 12.47 -9.77
C PRO A 377 -9.64 12.26 -10.33
N ARG A 378 -8.74 11.73 -9.50
CA ARG A 378 -7.35 11.45 -9.92
C ARG A 378 -7.27 10.44 -11.06
N LEU A 379 -8.07 9.38 -11.04
CA LEU A 379 -8.11 8.40 -12.13
C LEU A 379 -8.68 9.00 -13.42
N SER A 380 -9.66 9.89 -13.32
CA SER A 380 -10.15 10.64 -14.48
C SER A 380 -9.04 11.48 -15.12
N THR A 381 -8.24 12.19 -14.31
CA THR A 381 -7.08 12.95 -14.80
C THR A 381 -6.03 12.05 -15.47
N ILE A 382 -5.72 10.89 -14.90
CA ILE A 382 -4.78 9.93 -15.50
C ILE A 382 -5.33 9.39 -16.83
N GLN A 383 -6.63 9.11 -16.90
CA GLN A 383 -7.29 8.64 -18.13
C GLN A 383 -7.29 9.72 -19.23
N GLU A 384 -7.55 10.98 -18.89
CA GLU A 384 -7.47 12.11 -19.84
C GLU A 384 -6.06 12.23 -20.42
N ARG A 385 -5.03 12.25 -19.59
CA ARG A 385 -3.63 12.24 -20.02
C ARG A 385 -3.29 11.04 -20.91
N ALA A 386 -3.81 9.86 -20.57
CA ALA A 386 -3.59 8.65 -21.36
C ALA A 386 -4.21 8.75 -22.78
N VAL A 387 -5.38 9.38 -22.91
CA VAL A 387 -6.03 9.61 -24.21
C VAL A 387 -5.22 10.62 -25.04
N ASP A 388 -4.74 11.70 -24.42
CA ASP A 388 -3.91 12.70 -25.08
C ASP A 388 -2.59 12.10 -25.56
N ALA A 389 -1.93 11.28 -24.74
CA ALA A 389 -0.72 10.55 -25.10
C ALA A 389 -0.94 9.62 -26.30
N LEU A 390 -2.03 8.83 -26.30
CA LEU A 390 -2.36 7.97 -27.45
C LEU A 390 -2.53 8.75 -28.73
N SER A 391 -3.24 9.88 -28.66
CA SER A 391 -3.48 10.75 -29.82
C SER A 391 -2.18 11.37 -30.37
N ALA A 392 -1.23 11.68 -29.49
CA ALA A 392 0.10 12.18 -29.90
C ALA A 392 0.90 11.07 -30.62
N PHE A 393 0.96 9.85 -30.08
CA PHE A 393 1.67 8.72 -30.69
C PHE A 393 1.09 8.33 -32.07
N GLU A 394 -0.25 8.39 -32.25
CA GLU A 394 -0.89 8.12 -33.55
C GLU A 394 -0.52 9.18 -34.60
N ASN A 395 -0.34 10.43 -34.20
CA ASN A 395 0.03 11.51 -35.08
C ASN A 395 1.53 11.53 -35.45
N GLU A 396 2.39 10.96 -34.62
CA GLU A 396 3.85 10.89 -34.87
C GLU A 396 4.26 9.64 -35.67
N SER A 397 3.38 8.64 -35.85
CA SER A 397 3.63 7.49 -36.70
C SER A 397 3.19 7.79 -38.14
N PRO A 398 4.10 8.19 -39.07
CA PRO A 398 3.75 8.36 -40.49
C PRO A 398 3.45 6.99 -41.10
N ALA A 399 2.34 6.92 -41.85
CA ALA A 399 1.87 5.77 -42.61
C ALA A 399 2.89 5.25 -43.64
#